data_81dd4b52edcefa69600343978d002489
#
_entry.id   81dd4b52edcefa69600343978d002489
#
_cell.length_a   1.000
_cell.length_b   1.000
_cell.length_c   1.000
_cell.angle_alpha   90.00
_cell.angle_beta   90.00
_cell.angle_gamma   90.00
#
_symmetry.space_group_name_H-M   'P 1'
#
loop_
_entity.id
_entity.type
_entity.pdbx_description
1 polymer ?
#
loop_
_entity_poly.entity_id
_entity_poly.type
_entity_poly.pdbx_seq_one_letter_code
_entity_poly.pdbx_strand_id
1 'polypeptide(L)'
;MIPNQIKATSISKERERELLCFLKENNLEIGNLRLLNLAFSHTSYANECKGESDSYERLEFLGDSILDMITAEYLFENYYAEYHEGDYTKIKAVVVSEDSLSEIARQKHFEKYILIGKGEASQGGANKKAIQADVMEAVIAAVYLDKGLEAAREYVLSFIPFQIEKVIRNRVSYKDYKTKLQEYWQKKKGKVPEYSTVGHSGPDHEQVFYVTVSLGGKV
;
A
#
# COMPACT_ATOMS: atom_id res chain seq x y z
N MET A 1 18.00 -15.55 -0.42
CA MET A 1 19.37 -15.49 -1.02
C MET A 1 19.65 -14.05 -1.38
N ILE A 2 20.49 -13.36 -0.61
CA ILE A 2 20.82 -11.95 -0.83
C ILE A 2 21.88 -11.87 -1.93
N PRO A 3 21.68 -11.08 -3.01
CA PRO A 3 22.70 -10.92 -4.05
C PRO A 3 24.01 -10.36 -3.45
N ASN A 4 25.15 -11.01 -3.71
CA ASN A 4 26.47 -10.57 -3.22
C ASN A 4 26.92 -9.18 -3.71
N GLN A 5 26.13 -8.54 -4.58
CA GLN A 5 26.43 -7.26 -5.22
C GLN A 5 25.73 -6.08 -4.55
N ILE A 6 24.90 -6.31 -3.52
CA ILE A 6 24.21 -5.22 -2.82
C ILE A 6 25.25 -4.40 -2.04
N LYS A 7 25.36 -3.14 -2.41
CA LYS A 7 26.19 -2.15 -1.71
C LYS A 7 25.36 -1.52 -0.60
N ALA A 8 25.51 -2.00 0.62
CA ALA A 8 24.98 -1.33 1.78
C ALA A 8 26.13 -0.62 2.52
N THR A 9 25.93 0.63 2.86
CA THR A 9 26.90 1.42 3.64
C THR A 9 27.23 0.74 4.96
N SER A 10 28.44 0.95 5.45
CA SER A 10 28.81 0.57 6.82
C SER A 10 27.90 1.32 7.80
N ILE A 11 27.34 0.60 8.77
CA ILE A 11 26.42 1.16 9.76
C ILE A 11 27.24 1.66 10.95
N SER A 12 27.06 2.92 11.36
CA SER A 12 27.63 3.45 12.59
C SER A 12 26.94 2.80 13.81
N LYS A 13 27.63 2.80 14.97
CA LYS A 13 27.03 2.31 16.22
C LYS A 13 25.76 3.07 16.62
N GLU A 14 25.65 4.33 16.26
CA GLU A 14 24.46 5.15 16.48
C GLU A 14 23.31 4.66 15.60
N ARG A 15 23.57 4.52 14.29
CA ARG A 15 22.58 4.00 13.34
C ARG A 15 22.12 2.58 13.68
N GLU A 16 23.02 1.73 14.15
CA GLU A 16 22.67 0.39 14.64
C GLU A 16 21.63 0.46 15.78
N ARG A 17 21.82 1.37 16.74
CA ARG A 17 20.89 1.57 17.85
C ARG A 17 19.53 2.06 17.36
N GLU A 18 19.50 2.99 16.40
CA GLU A 18 18.25 3.47 15.78
C GLU A 18 17.48 2.34 15.12
N LEU A 19 18.16 1.51 14.31
CA LEU A 19 17.52 0.38 13.63
C LEU A 19 17.03 -0.69 14.62
N LEU A 20 17.76 -0.95 15.69
CA LEU A 20 17.30 -1.84 16.76
C LEU A 20 16.08 -1.28 17.49
N CYS A 21 16.01 0.05 17.68
CA CYS A 21 14.82 0.71 18.21
C CYS A 21 13.62 0.53 17.27
N PHE A 22 13.80 0.77 15.98
CA PHE A 22 12.78 0.53 14.96
C PHE A 22 12.23 -0.91 15.00
N LEU A 23 13.11 -1.91 15.05
CA LEU A 23 12.71 -3.32 15.12
C LEU A 23 11.87 -3.61 16.35
N LYS A 24 12.28 -3.08 17.50
CA LYS A 24 11.55 -3.24 18.77
C LYS A 24 10.18 -2.55 18.73
N GLU A 25 10.11 -1.30 18.26
CA GLU A 25 8.86 -0.53 18.17
C GLU A 25 7.85 -1.17 17.23
N ASN A 26 8.32 -1.83 16.16
CA ASN A 26 7.48 -2.45 15.16
C ASN A 26 7.30 -3.97 15.32
N ASN A 27 7.83 -4.55 16.41
CA ASN A 27 7.80 -5.98 16.66
C ASN A 27 8.31 -6.80 15.47
N LEU A 28 9.45 -6.37 14.90
CA LEU A 28 10.09 -6.99 13.75
C LEU A 28 11.39 -7.68 14.15
N GLU A 29 11.67 -8.80 13.50
CA GLU A 29 12.92 -9.53 13.65
C GLU A 29 13.68 -9.55 12.31
N ILE A 30 14.72 -8.73 12.19
CA ILE A 30 15.67 -8.74 11.08
C ILE A 30 17.08 -8.84 11.65
N GLY A 31 17.84 -9.87 11.26
CA GLY A 31 19.23 -10.07 11.67
C GLY A 31 20.20 -9.23 10.85
N ASN A 32 19.90 -9.00 9.58
CA ASN A 32 20.74 -8.23 8.68
C ASN A 32 20.42 -6.73 8.73
N LEU A 33 20.98 -6.01 9.71
CA LEU A 33 20.76 -4.56 9.86
C LEU A 33 21.28 -3.74 8.67
N ARG A 34 22.24 -4.24 7.88
CA ARG A 34 22.67 -3.54 6.65
C ARG A 34 21.58 -3.57 5.59
N LEU A 35 20.88 -4.68 5.48
CA LEU A 35 19.74 -4.80 4.56
C LEU A 35 18.58 -3.90 4.99
N LEU A 36 18.27 -3.86 6.27
CA LEU A 36 17.28 -2.93 6.83
C LEU A 36 17.68 -1.48 6.62
N ASN A 37 18.96 -1.14 6.81
CA ASN A 37 19.46 0.20 6.53
C ASN A 37 19.31 0.59 5.06
N LEU A 38 19.55 -0.35 4.15
CA LEU A 38 19.33 -0.14 2.72
C LEU A 38 17.86 0.13 2.41
N ALA A 39 16.92 -0.59 3.04
CA ALA A 39 15.49 -0.35 2.89
C ALA A 39 15.06 1.07 3.32
N PHE A 40 15.82 1.72 4.18
CA PHE A 40 15.62 3.12 4.57
C PHE A 40 16.46 4.12 3.79
N SER A 41 17.24 3.70 2.79
CA SER A 41 18.17 4.58 2.06
C SER A 41 17.54 5.10 0.77
N HIS A 42 17.05 6.35 0.78
CA HIS A 42 16.51 7.01 -0.40
C HIS A 42 17.59 7.30 -1.44
N THR A 43 17.21 7.37 -2.72
CA THR A 43 18.12 7.65 -3.85
C THR A 43 18.94 8.94 -3.68
N SER A 44 18.35 9.99 -3.09
CA SER A 44 19.07 11.24 -2.82
C SER A 44 20.21 11.05 -1.82
N TYR A 45 20.02 10.18 -0.80
CA TYR A 45 21.08 9.83 0.15
C TYR A 45 22.17 8.99 -0.51
N ALA A 46 21.79 7.97 -1.27
CA ALA A 46 22.72 7.12 -2.00
C ALA A 46 23.61 7.93 -2.95
N ASN A 47 23.05 8.93 -3.65
CA ASN A 47 23.80 9.83 -4.52
C ASN A 47 24.82 10.69 -3.77
N GLU A 48 24.52 11.14 -2.54
CA GLU A 48 25.47 11.87 -1.71
C GLU A 48 26.60 10.97 -1.21
N CYS A 49 26.38 9.65 -1.10
CA CYS A 49 27.40 8.65 -0.75
C CYS A 49 28.35 8.29 -1.89
N LYS A 50 28.30 9.00 -3.04
CA LYS A 50 29.21 8.86 -4.19
C LYS A 50 29.38 7.42 -4.69
N GLY A 51 28.31 6.63 -4.69
CA GLY A 51 28.28 5.25 -5.17
C GLY A 51 28.78 4.19 -4.17
N GLU A 52 28.97 4.56 -2.91
CA GLU A 52 29.28 3.61 -1.82
C GLU A 52 28.03 2.93 -1.25
N SER A 53 26.82 3.40 -1.63
CA SER A 53 25.53 2.83 -1.23
C SER A 53 24.59 2.71 -2.41
N ASP A 54 23.81 1.63 -2.43
CA ASP A 54 22.61 1.52 -3.24
C ASP A 54 21.44 2.26 -2.57
N SER A 55 20.35 2.48 -3.33
CA SER A 55 19.07 2.97 -2.82
C SER A 55 18.10 1.81 -2.55
N TYR A 56 16.97 2.11 -1.92
CA TYR A 56 15.91 1.14 -1.64
C TYR A 56 15.15 0.65 -2.89
N GLU A 57 15.26 1.32 -4.05
CA GLU A 57 14.40 1.09 -5.23
C GLU A 57 14.30 -0.38 -5.67
N ARG A 58 15.39 -1.15 -5.59
CA ARG A 58 15.35 -2.58 -5.93
C ARG A 58 14.64 -3.42 -4.86
N LEU A 59 14.70 -3.00 -3.61
CA LEU A 59 13.95 -3.65 -2.53
C LEU A 59 12.47 -3.30 -2.62
N GLU A 60 12.13 -2.05 -2.90
CA GLU A 60 10.78 -1.59 -3.21
C GLU A 60 10.13 -2.45 -4.29
N PHE A 61 10.78 -2.57 -5.46
CA PHE A 61 10.29 -3.41 -6.57
C PHE A 61 9.99 -4.85 -6.15
N LEU A 62 10.86 -5.46 -5.34
CA LEU A 62 10.65 -6.81 -4.82
C LEU A 62 9.53 -6.82 -3.77
N GLY A 63 9.49 -5.83 -2.90
CA GLY A 63 8.53 -5.71 -1.82
C GLY A 63 7.10 -5.52 -2.31
N ASP A 64 6.90 -4.69 -3.33
CA ASP A 64 5.63 -4.53 -4.03
C ASP A 64 5.06 -5.88 -4.48
N SER A 65 5.88 -6.68 -5.18
CA SER A 65 5.47 -8.01 -5.65
C SER A 65 5.11 -8.97 -4.50
N ILE A 66 5.83 -8.91 -3.38
CA ILE A 66 5.56 -9.75 -2.21
C ILE A 66 4.27 -9.31 -1.51
N LEU A 67 4.09 -8.00 -1.31
CA LEU A 67 2.90 -7.40 -0.74
C LEU A 67 1.66 -7.75 -1.56
N ASP A 68 1.75 -7.60 -2.88
CA ASP A 68 0.70 -7.92 -3.84
C ASP A 68 0.28 -9.39 -3.76
N MET A 69 1.25 -10.30 -3.72
CA MET A 69 1.01 -11.74 -3.62
C MET A 69 0.30 -12.10 -2.31
N ILE A 70 0.83 -11.63 -1.17
CA ILE A 70 0.28 -11.96 0.15
C ILE A 70 -1.13 -11.37 0.31
N THR A 71 -1.34 -10.14 -0.19
CA THR A 71 -2.66 -9.49 -0.14
C THR A 71 -3.68 -10.24 -1.01
N ALA A 72 -3.28 -10.68 -2.22
CA ALA A 72 -4.16 -11.44 -3.10
C ALA A 72 -4.53 -12.80 -2.51
N GLU A 73 -3.58 -13.51 -1.92
CA GLU A 73 -3.80 -14.79 -1.24
C GLU A 73 -4.74 -14.62 -0.04
N TYR A 74 -4.52 -13.61 0.80
CA TYR A 74 -5.40 -13.31 1.93
C TYR A 74 -6.84 -13.04 1.50
N LEU A 75 -7.04 -12.24 0.43
CA LEU A 75 -8.37 -11.98 -0.12
C LEU A 75 -9.03 -13.26 -0.63
N PHE A 76 -8.27 -14.09 -1.36
CA PHE A 76 -8.76 -15.35 -1.90
C PHE A 76 -9.20 -16.32 -0.79
N GLU A 77 -8.38 -16.49 0.25
CA GLU A 77 -8.66 -17.42 1.33
C GLU A 77 -9.83 -16.98 2.23
N ASN A 78 -9.93 -15.69 2.53
CA ASN A 78 -10.88 -15.21 3.56
C ASN A 78 -12.19 -14.67 2.97
N TYR A 79 -12.25 -14.36 1.68
CA TYR A 79 -13.40 -13.70 1.06
C TYR A 79 -13.91 -14.39 -0.20
N TYR A 80 -13.53 -15.65 -0.42
CA TYR A 80 -13.88 -16.43 -1.62
C TYR A 80 -15.39 -16.55 -1.86
N ALA A 81 -16.17 -16.74 -0.81
CA ALA A 81 -17.61 -16.88 -0.92
C ALA A 81 -18.37 -15.55 -1.10
N GLU A 82 -17.75 -14.42 -0.77
CA GLU A 82 -18.41 -13.11 -0.67
C GLU A 82 -18.14 -12.21 -1.86
N TYR A 83 -16.96 -12.33 -2.48
CA TYR A 83 -16.49 -11.43 -3.52
C TYR A 83 -16.01 -12.19 -4.76
N HIS A 84 -16.09 -11.52 -5.91
CA HIS A 84 -15.59 -12.00 -7.19
C HIS A 84 -14.24 -11.34 -7.53
N GLU A 85 -13.53 -11.83 -8.55
CA GLU A 85 -12.23 -11.34 -8.99
C GLU A 85 -12.17 -9.82 -9.15
N GLY A 86 -13.19 -9.22 -9.79
CA GLY A 86 -13.27 -7.77 -9.98
C GLY A 86 -13.36 -6.98 -8.66
N ASP A 87 -13.90 -7.57 -7.58
CA ASP A 87 -13.90 -6.96 -6.25
C ASP A 87 -12.53 -7.09 -5.59
N TYR A 88 -11.86 -8.24 -5.72
CA TYR A 88 -10.49 -8.43 -5.22
C TYR A 88 -9.54 -7.41 -5.84
N THR A 89 -9.58 -7.23 -7.15
CA THR A 89 -8.76 -6.24 -7.86
C THR A 89 -8.97 -4.82 -7.33
N LYS A 90 -10.22 -4.42 -7.11
CA LYS A 90 -10.56 -3.10 -6.58
C LYS A 90 -10.17 -2.93 -5.11
N ILE A 91 -10.35 -3.95 -4.27
CA ILE A 91 -9.96 -3.91 -2.85
C ILE A 91 -8.45 -3.85 -2.76
N LYS A 92 -7.75 -4.76 -3.46
CA LYS A 92 -6.29 -4.80 -3.48
C LYS A 92 -5.71 -3.46 -3.91
N ALA A 93 -6.15 -2.88 -5.04
CA ALA A 93 -5.66 -1.60 -5.53
C ALA A 93 -5.75 -0.44 -4.50
N VAL A 94 -6.75 -0.44 -3.63
CA VAL A 94 -6.88 0.56 -2.57
C VAL A 94 -5.96 0.24 -1.38
N VAL A 95 -5.89 -1.02 -0.99
CA VAL A 95 -5.18 -1.47 0.22
C VAL A 95 -3.67 -1.37 0.06
N VAL A 96 -3.14 -1.62 -1.15
CA VAL A 96 -1.71 -1.51 -1.46
C VAL A 96 -1.33 -0.16 -2.09
N SER A 97 -2.25 0.82 -2.11
CA SER A 97 -1.99 2.13 -2.70
C SER A 97 -0.98 2.95 -1.87
N GLU A 98 -0.32 3.91 -2.52
CA GLU A 98 0.55 4.89 -1.88
C GLU A 98 -0.09 5.53 -0.63
N ASP A 99 -1.37 5.94 -0.73
CA ASP A 99 -2.11 6.54 0.39
C ASP A 99 -2.23 5.58 1.57
N SER A 100 -2.56 4.32 1.33
CA SER A 100 -2.69 3.29 2.38
C SER A 100 -1.34 2.96 3.01
N LEU A 101 -0.32 2.68 2.19
CA LEU A 101 1.00 2.30 2.67
C LEU A 101 1.69 3.44 3.42
N SER A 102 1.57 4.69 2.94
CA SER A 102 2.11 5.86 3.63
C SER A 102 1.41 6.13 4.97
N GLU A 103 0.10 5.86 5.08
CA GLU A 103 -0.62 5.93 6.36
C GLU A 103 -0.04 4.93 7.36
N ILE A 104 0.19 3.68 6.94
CA ILE A 104 0.78 2.62 7.77
C ILE A 104 2.22 2.97 8.18
N ALA A 105 3.04 3.40 7.22
CA ALA A 105 4.43 3.80 7.47
C ALA A 105 4.52 4.94 8.51
N ARG A 106 3.62 5.92 8.42
CA ARG A 106 3.51 7.02 9.38
C ARG A 106 3.09 6.56 10.77
N GLN A 107 2.13 5.64 10.89
CA GLN A 107 1.74 5.03 12.17
C GLN A 107 2.89 4.26 12.81
N LYS A 108 3.78 3.72 12.01
CA LYS A 108 4.99 2.99 12.40
C LYS A 108 6.24 3.89 12.54
N HIS A 109 6.09 5.19 12.39
CA HIS A 109 7.14 6.21 12.54
C HIS A 109 8.34 6.03 11.60
N PHE A 110 8.12 5.58 10.39
CA PHE A 110 9.18 5.34 9.39
C PHE A 110 9.98 6.61 9.08
N GLU A 111 9.34 7.79 9.12
CA GLU A 111 9.96 9.09 8.86
C GLU A 111 11.20 9.36 9.71
N LYS A 112 11.27 8.76 10.90
CA LYS A 112 12.43 8.91 11.83
C LYS A 112 13.67 8.17 11.35
N TYR A 113 13.50 7.16 10.51
CA TYR A 113 14.55 6.22 10.14
C TYR A 113 14.99 6.36 8.68
N ILE A 114 14.24 7.09 7.85
CA ILE A 114 14.55 7.29 6.43
C ILE A 114 15.79 8.16 6.26
N LEU A 115 16.77 7.65 5.52
CA LEU A 115 17.98 8.37 5.15
C LEU A 115 17.73 9.10 3.82
N ILE A 116 17.80 10.42 3.85
CA ILE A 116 17.61 11.30 2.69
C ILE A 116 18.76 12.28 2.55
N GLY A 117 19.06 12.64 1.30
CA GLY A 117 20.05 13.69 1.00
C GLY A 117 19.55 15.07 1.43
N LYS A 118 20.47 16.01 1.62
CA LYS A 118 20.22 17.36 2.16
C LYS A 118 19.19 18.14 1.32
N GLY A 119 19.27 18.03 -0.02
CA GLY A 119 18.34 18.68 -0.92
C GLY A 119 16.89 18.18 -0.74
N GLU A 120 16.71 16.87 -0.66
CA GLU A 120 15.41 16.25 -0.44
C GLU A 120 14.87 16.52 0.97
N ALA A 121 15.74 16.50 1.98
CA ALA A 121 15.39 16.82 3.36
C ALA A 121 14.83 18.24 3.51
N SER A 122 15.42 19.22 2.80
CA SER A 122 14.95 20.63 2.82
C SER A 122 13.52 20.80 2.26
N GLN A 123 13.04 19.82 1.49
CA GLN A 123 11.70 19.78 0.90
C GLN A 123 10.73 18.87 1.67
N GLY A 124 11.11 18.45 2.89
CA GLY A 124 10.30 17.59 3.74
C GLY A 124 10.21 16.14 3.26
N GLY A 125 11.23 15.64 2.53
CA GLY A 125 11.23 14.34 1.85
C GLY A 125 10.78 13.17 2.70
N ALA A 126 11.26 13.02 3.96
CA ALA A 126 10.86 11.91 4.85
C ALA A 126 9.36 11.85 5.13
N ASN A 127 8.63 12.95 4.93
CA ASN A 127 7.18 13.04 5.12
C ASN A 127 6.38 12.92 3.83
N LYS A 128 7.03 12.81 2.67
CA LYS A 128 6.34 12.58 1.39
C LYS A 128 5.71 11.20 1.36
N LYS A 129 4.45 11.12 0.94
CA LYS A 129 3.69 9.86 0.89
C LYS A 129 4.40 8.81 0.03
N ALA A 130 4.85 9.18 -1.18
CA ALA A 130 5.56 8.28 -2.07
C ALA A 130 6.75 7.65 -1.37
N ILE A 131 7.66 8.45 -0.77
CA ILE A 131 8.85 7.94 -0.08
C ILE A 131 8.49 7.00 1.08
N GLN A 132 7.43 7.30 1.82
CA GLN A 132 6.99 6.44 2.92
C GLN A 132 6.39 5.12 2.45
N ALA A 133 5.64 5.13 1.34
CA ALA A 133 5.09 3.93 0.72
C ALA A 133 6.21 3.05 0.15
N ASP A 134 7.14 3.63 -0.62
CA ASP A 134 8.28 2.94 -1.21
C ASP A 134 9.15 2.26 -0.13
N VAL A 135 9.43 2.98 0.97
CA VAL A 135 10.20 2.43 2.10
C VAL A 135 9.43 1.31 2.81
N MET A 136 8.09 1.38 2.88
CA MET A 136 7.29 0.29 3.45
C MET A 136 7.46 -0.99 2.64
N GLU A 137 7.39 -0.90 1.32
CA GLU A 137 7.63 -2.04 0.42
C GLU A 137 9.08 -2.54 0.54
N ALA A 138 10.05 -1.62 0.58
CA ALA A 138 11.46 -2.00 0.75
C ALA A 138 11.72 -2.74 2.07
N VAL A 139 11.05 -2.38 3.16
CA VAL A 139 11.14 -3.09 4.45
C VAL A 139 10.52 -4.49 4.35
N ILE A 140 9.38 -4.67 3.64
CA ILE A 140 8.80 -6.00 3.37
C ILE A 140 9.82 -6.89 2.65
N ALA A 141 10.49 -6.36 1.61
CA ALA A 141 11.55 -7.09 0.92
C ALA A 141 12.74 -7.42 1.82
N ALA A 142 13.13 -6.51 2.71
CA ALA A 142 14.22 -6.76 3.67
C ALA A 142 13.87 -7.90 4.64
N VAL A 143 12.64 -7.94 5.14
CA VAL A 143 12.13 -9.07 5.97
C VAL A 143 12.18 -10.37 5.17
N TYR A 144 11.66 -10.36 3.95
CA TYR A 144 11.68 -11.54 3.07
C TYR A 144 13.08 -12.06 2.80
N LEU A 145 14.01 -11.20 2.45
CA LEU A 145 15.37 -11.60 2.11
C LEU A 145 16.17 -12.12 3.32
N ASP A 146 15.87 -11.64 4.52
CA ASP A 146 16.56 -12.04 5.76
C ASP A 146 15.94 -13.29 6.40
N LYS A 147 14.61 -13.37 6.44
CA LYS A 147 13.85 -14.38 7.21
C LYS A 147 12.96 -15.29 6.36
N GLY A 148 12.81 -15.01 5.06
CA GLY A 148 11.98 -15.80 4.16
C GLY A 148 10.52 -15.34 4.10
N LEU A 149 9.74 -16.09 3.31
CA LEU A 149 8.38 -15.73 2.95
C LEU A 149 7.42 -15.69 4.15
N GLU A 150 7.53 -16.66 5.06
CA GLU A 150 6.63 -16.75 6.21
C GLU A 150 6.77 -15.53 7.13
N ALA A 151 7.98 -15.06 7.39
CA ALA A 151 8.19 -13.87 8.19
C ALA A 151 7.66 -12.59 7.48
N ALA A 152 7.84 -12.51 6.16
CA ALA A 152 7.26 -11.42 5.37
C ALA A 152 5.73 -11.47 5.39
N ARG A 153 5.13 -12.67 5.31
CA ARG A 153 3.69 -12.90 5.44
C ARG A 153 3.17 -12.42 6.79
N GLU A 154 3.78 -12.86 7.89
CA GLU A 154 3.41 -12.43 9.23
C GLU A 154 3.46 -10.91 9.37
N TYR A 155 4.51 -10.28 8.84
CA TYR A 155 4.64 -8.82 8.86
C TYR A 155 3.53 -8.13 8.07
N VAL A 156 3.27 -8.54 6.85
CA VAL A 156 2.20 -7.96 6.00
C VAL A 156 0.83 -8.18 6.63
N LEU A 157 0.55 -9.38 7.13
CA LEU A 157 -0.72 -9.70 7.77
C LEU A 157 -0.92 -9.00 9.12
N SER A 158 0.11 -8.40 9.69
CA SER A 158 -0.05 -7.56 10.89
C SER A 158 -0.85 -6.27 10.64
N PHE A 159 -1.00 -5.82 9.38
CA PHE A 159 -1.69 -4.56 9.04
C PHE A 159 -2.68 -4.67 7.87
N ILE A 160 -2.45 -5.54 6.88
CA ILE A 160 -3.30 -5.67 5.68
C ILE A 160 -4.75 -6.07 6.01
N PRO A 161 -5.05 -7.02 6.91
CA PRO A 161 -6.43 -7.37 7.24
C PRO A 161 -7.26 -6.17 7.71
N PHE A 162 -6.67 -5.32 8.53
CA PHE A 162 -7.34 -4.10 9.02
C PHE A 162 -7.64 -3.12 7.88
N GLN A 163 -6.72 -2.94 6.93
CA GLN A 163 -6.94 -2.08 5.76
C GLN A 163 -8.03 -2.65 4.85
N ILE A 164 -8.06 -3.96 4.63
CA ILE A 164 -9.11 -4.63 3.86
C ILE A 164 -10.47 -4.39 4.50
N GLU A 165 -10.59 -4.62 5.80
CA GLU A 165 -11.85 -4.36 6.52
C GLU A 165 -12.29 -2.89 6.43
N LYS A 166 -11.36 -1.94 6.57
CA LYS A 166 -11.61 -0.50 6.41
C LYS A 166 -12.19 -0.19 5.03
N VAL A 167 -11.61 -0.77 3.97
CA VAL A 167 -12.09 -0.62 2.59
C VAL A 167 -13.46 -1.25 2.40
N ILE A 168 -13.67 -2.45 2.91
CA ILE A 168 -14.94 -3.16 2.82
C ILE A 168 -16.05 -2.37 3.54
N ARG A 169 -15.82 -1.92 4.77
CA ARG A 169 -16.77 -1.11 5.54
C ARG A 169 -17.12 0.19 4.83
N ASN A 170 -16.14 0.87 4.27
CA ASN A 170 -16.37 2.08 3.50
C ASN A 170 -17.15 1.80 2.21
N ARG A 171 -16.91 0.65 1.53
CA ARG A 171 -17.69 0.21 0.35
C ARG A 171 -19.12 -0.15 0.70
N VAL A 172 -19.38 -0.68 1.88
CA VAL A 172 -20.76 -0.91 2.35
C VAL A 172 -21.52 0.42 2.49
N SER A 173 -20.82 1.50 2.81
CA SER A 173 -21.34 2.88 2.79
C SER A 173 -21.55 3.43 1.36
N TYR A 174 -20.71 3.00 0.39
CA TYR A 174 -20.83 3.29 -1.05
C TYR A 174 -21.20 2.01 -1.82
N LYS A 175 -22.33 1.36 -1.45
CA LYS A 175 -22.84 0.28 -2.28
C LYS A 175 -23.07 0.86 -3.66
N ASP A 176 -22.40 0.30 -4.68
CA ASP A 176 -22.65 0.62 -6.09
C ASP A 176 -24.00 0.04 -6.48
N TYR A 177 -25.04 0.69 -5.97
CA TYR A 177 -26.43 0.31 -6.27
C TYR A 177 -26.74 0.42 -7.76
N LYS A 178 -26.01 1.29 -8.47
CA LYS A 178 -26.16 1.47 -9.91
C LYS A 178 -25.75 0.22 -10.66
N THR A 179 -24.52 -0.28 -10.43
CA THR A 179 -24.03 -1.50 -11.08
C THR A 179 -24.85 -2.72 -10.68
N LYS A 180 -25.18 -2.88 -9.39
CA LYS A 180 -26.03 -3.99 -8.94
C LYS A 180 -27.42 -3.99 -9.57
N LEU A 181 -28.03 -2.82 -9.70
CA LEU A 181 -29.33 -2.68 -10.36
C LEU A 181 -29.22 -2.98 -11.85
N GLN A 182 -28.14 -2.53 -12.49
CA GLN A 182 -27.89 -2.78 -13.92
C GLN A 182 -27.70 -4.28 -14.19
N GLU A 183 -26.86 -4.96 -13.44
CA GLU A 183 -26.62 -6.40 -13.55
C GLU A 183 -27.91 -7.21 -13.31
N TYR A 184 -28.63 -6.88 -12.22
CA TYR A 184 -29.89 -7.54 -11.91
C TYR A 184 -30.93 -7.37 -13.02
N TRP A 185 -31.11 -6.15 -13.53
CA TRP A 185 -32.10 -5.86 -14.55
C TRP A 185 -31.73 -6.46 -15.90
N GLN A 186 -30.48 -6.39 -16.28
CA GLN A 186 -29.97 -6.99 -17.52
C GLN A 186 -30.11 -8.52 -17.47
N LYS A 187 -29.80 -9.17 -16.35
CA LYS A 187 -30.01 -10.62 -16.19
C LYS A 187 -31.48 -11.04 -16.24
N LYS A 188 -32.38 -10.22 -15.70
CA LYS A 188 -33.80 -10.54 -15.58
C LYS A 188 -34.60 -10.18 -16.82
N LYS A 189 -34.25 -9.12 -17.54
CA LYS A 189 -35.06 -8.55 -18.67
C LYS A 189 -34.27 -8.36 -19.95
N GLY A 190 -32.97 -8.65 -19.99
CA GLY A 190 -32.12 -8.44 -21.17
C GLY A 190 -31.94 -6.97 -21.58
N LYS A 191 -32.34 -6.03 -20.71
CA LYS A 191 -32.31 -4.58 -20.97
C LYS A 191 -31.50 -3.89 -19.89
N VAL A 192 -30.90 -2.74 -20.22
CA VAL A 192 -30.14 -1.91 -19.28
C VAL A 192 -31.07 -0.85 -18.69
N PRO A 193 -30.97 -0.51 -17.39
CA PRO A 193 -31.64 0.65 -16.82
C PRO A 193 -31.19 1.96 -17.50
N GLU A 194 -32.12 2.87 -17.70
CA GLU A 194 -31.84 4.20 -18.25
C GLU A 194 -31.72 5.20 -17.10
N TYR A 195 -30.64 5.99 -17.08
CA TYR A 195 -30.35 6.97 -16.06
C TYR A 195 -30.43 8.38 -16.64
N SER A 196 -31.12 9.28 -15.94
CA SER A 196 -31.26 10.69 -16.35
C SER A 196 -30.94 11.59 -15.17
N THR A 197 -29.99 12.51 -15.33
CA THR A 197 -29.69 13.52 -14.31
C THR A 197 -30.79 14.56 -14.32
N VAL A 198 -31.45 14.76 -13.17
CA VAL A 198 -32.58 15.68 -13.01
C VAL A 198 -32.22 16.97 -12.27
N GLY A 199 -31.01 17.03 -11.71
CA GLY A 199 -30.49 18.20 -11.04
C GLY A 199 -29.14 17.97 -10.38
N HIS A 200 -28.55 19.04 -9.88
CA HIS A 200 -27.33 18.99 -9.07
C HIS A 200 -27.39 20.07 -7.97
N SER A 201 -26.59 19.87 -6.90
CA SER A 201 -26.42 20.85 -5.82
C SER A 201 -25.00 20.72 -5.23
N GLY A 202 -24.58 21.74 -4.49
CA GLY A 202 -23.25 21.81 -3.87
C GLY A 202 -22.22 22.61 -4.68
N PRO A 203 -21.08 22.96 -4.07
CA PRO A 203 -19.98 23.66 -4.72
C PRO A 203 -19.29 22.76 -5.75
N ASP A 204 -18.53 23.36 -6.71
CA ASP A 204 -17.91 22.63 -7.83
C ASP A 204 -17.00 21.44 -7.42
N HIS A 205 -16.42 21.49 -6.24
CA HIS A 205 -15.56 20.42 -5.70
C HIS A 205 -16.30 19.35 -4.87
N GLU A 206 -17.62 19.56 -4.60
CA GLU A 206 -18.50 18.64 -3.86
C GLU A 206 -19.91 18.58 -4.48
N GLN A 207 -20.00 18.48 -5.79
CA GLN A 207 -21.30 18.42 -6.48
C GLN A 207 -22.05 17.12 -6.20
N VAL A 208 -23.29 17.25 -5.75
CA VAL A 208 -24.25 16.15 -5.62
C VAL A 208 -25.20 16.16 -6.82
N PHE A 209 -25.23 15.07 -7.58
CA PHE A 209 -26.12 14.89 -8.73
C PHE A 209 -27.36 14.11 -8.33
N TYR A 210 -28.53 14.63 -8.68
CA TYR A 210 -29.80 13.91 -8.55
C TYR A 210 -30.09 13.16 -9.84
N VAL A 211 -30.26 11.84 -9.73
CA VAL A 211 -30.43 10.96 -10.88
C VAL A 211 -31.70 10.15 -10.72
N THR A 212 -32.54 10.11 -11.76
CA THR A 212 -33.65 9.17 -11.86
C THR A 212 -33.20 7.93 -12.62
N VAL A 213 -33.78 6.78 -12.30
CA VAL A 213 -33.58 5.53 -13.01
C VAL A 213 -34.92 5.01 -13.56
N SER A 214 -34.93 4.69 -14.85
CA SER A 214 -36.09 4.09 -15.52
C SER A 214 -35.84 2.62 -15.83
N LEU A 215 -36.77 1.77 -15.45
CA LEU A 215 -36.75 0.32 -15.66
C LEU A 215 -37.84 -0.06 -16.67
N GLY A 216 -37.47 -0.15 -17.95
CA GLY A 216 -38.42 -0.50 -19.02
C GLY A 216 -39.52 0.54 -19.22
N GLY A 217 -39.17 1.82 -19.11
CA GLY A 217 -40.10 2.94 -19.33
C GLY A 217 -40.93 3.36 -18.11
N LYS A 218 -40.67 2.76 -16.95
CA LYS A 218 -41.26 3.20 -15.66
C LYS A 218 -40.13 3.82 -14.78
N VAL A 219 -40.34 5.05 -14.32
CA VAL A 219 -39.48 5.74 -13.40
C VAL A 219 -39.78 5.32 -11.98
#